data_784afca3a680b4f6c854f501717c5044
#
_entry.id   784afca3a680b4f6c854f501717c5044
#
_cell.length_a   1.000
_cell.length_b   1.000
_cell.length_c   1.000
_cell.angle_alpha   90.00
_cell.angle_beta   90.00
_cell.angle_gamma   90.00
#
_symmetry.space_group_name_H-M   'P 1'
#
loop_
_entity.id
_entity.type
_entity.pdbx_description
1 polymer ?
#
loop_
_entity_poly.entity_id
_entity_poly.type
_entity_poly.pdbx_seq_one_letter_code
_entity_poly.pdbx_strand_id
1 'polypeptide(L)'
;MAKLAFYTFAALEEAFRHQHSRGFVDRITGVFESAEQASGFVGRADSARHEGQDAQWGDPLATPRFNARQRDARRDNSPEVSPDDHEAPTLSLWDDLESVYAFAYYGRHAEALKKREDWFVKPEWPSFVAWWVENGQIPTWEDACSRLELLNNEGPTPHAFDF
;
A
#
# COMPACT_ATOMS: atom_id res chain seq x y z
N MET A 1 -15.29 3.29 19.00
CA MET A 1 -15.18 1.99 18.31
C MET A 1 -13.88 1.93 17.54
N ALA A 2 -13.24 0.79 17.53
CA ALA A 2 -12.02 0.59 16.75
C ALA A 2 -12.26 0.82 15.25
N LYS A 3 -11.24 1.24 14.53
CA LYS A 3 -11.21 1.38 13.08
C LYS A 3 -10.25 0.36 12.49
N LEU A 4 -10.42 0.04 11.24
CA LEU A 4 -9.55 -0.90 10.53
C LEU A 4 -8.50 -0.13 9.74
N ALA A 5 -7.22 -0.32 10.07
CA ALA A 5 -6.11 0.11 9.24
C ALA A 5 -5.86 -0.93 8.15
N PHE A 6 -5.57 -0.46 6.94
CA PHE A 6 -5.33 -1.29 5.77
C PHE A 6 -4.11 -0.78 5.00
N TYR A 7 -3.11 -1.60 4.89
CA TYR A 7 -1.86 -1.30 4.22
C TYR A 7 -1.61 -2.28 3.09
N THR A 8 -1.30 -1.76 1.91
CA THR A 8 -0.88 -2.56 0.77
C THR A 8 0.55 -2.21 0.38
N PHE A 9 1.32 -3.19 -0.06
CA PHE A 9 2.66 -2.99 -0.54
C PHE A 9 2.90 -3.82 -1.81
N ALA A 10 3.27 -3.14 -2.88
CA ALA A 10 3.61 -3.78 -4.14
C ALA A 10 4.87 -3.13 -4.75
N ALA A 11 5.60 -3.89 -5.52
CA ALA A 11 6.77 -3.42 -6.26
C ALA A 11 6.51 -3.54 -7.76
N LEU A 12 6.68 -2.43 -8.48
CA LEU A 12 6.59 -2.39 -9.94
C LEU A 12 7.82 -3.07 -10.56
N GLU A 13 7.62 -3.74 -11.68
CA GLU A 13 8.72 -4.29 -12.50
C GLU A 13 9.60 -3.17 -13.04
N GLU A 14 8.96 -2.09 -13.53
CA GLU A 14 9.61 -0.90 -14.04
C GLU A 14 9.23 0.34 -13.23
N ALA A 15 10.09 1.35 -13.23
CA ALA A 15 9.82 2.59 -12.50
C ALA A 15 8.50 3.27 -12.90
N PHE A 16 7.94 4.08 -12.03
CA PHE A 16 6.68 4.80 -12.28
C PHE A 16 6.65 5.58 -13.59
N ARG A 17 7.79 6.16 -13.99
CA ARG A 17 7.90 6.95 -15.22
C ARG A 17 8.08 6.10 -16.47
N HIS A 18 8.35 4.82 -16.31
CA HIS A 18 8.54 3.92 -17.44
C HIS A 18 7.23 3.67 -18.17
N GLN A 19 7.29 3.53 -19.49
CA GLN A 19 6.10 3.30 -20.33
C GLN A 19 5.31 2.05 -19.91
N HIS A 20 5.99 1.01 -19.48
CA HIS A 20 5.38 -0.23 -18.99
C HIS A 20 4.44 -0.02 -17.80
N SER A 21 4.79 0.92 -16.92
CA SER A 21 4.01 1.24 -15.71
C SER A 21 2.86 2.22 -15.97
N ARG A 22 2.73 2.76 -17.16
CA ARG A 22 1.77 3.83 -17.48
C ARG A 22 0.32 3.43 -17.20
N GLY A 23 -0.06 2.22 -17.56
CA GLY A 23 -1.42 1.73 -17.31
C GLY A 23 -1.80 1.70 -15.83
N PHE A 24 -0.85 1.39 -14.96
CA PHE A 24 -1.02 1.48 -13.52
C PHE A 24 -1.12 2.95 -13.06
N VAL A 25 -0.19 3.79 -13.47
CA VAL A 25 -0.14 5.22 -13.08
C VAL A 25 -1.43 5.94 -13.47
N ASP A 26 -1.95 5.68 -14.66
CA ASP A 26 -3.18 6.31 -15.16
C ASP A 26 -4.43 5.92 -14.34
N ARG A 27 -4.38 4.82 -13.59
CA ARG A 27 -5.48 4.34 -12.74
C ARG A 27 -5.43 4.83 -11.30
N ILE A 28 -4.30 5.32 -10.82
CA ILE A 28 -4.08 5.69 -9.40
C ILE A 28 -5.14 6.69 -8.92
N THR A 29 -5.31 7.79 -9.62
CA THR A 29 -6.25 8.85 -9.22
C THR A 29 -7.68 8.32 -9.11
N GLY A 30 -8.14 7.57 -10.10
CA GLY A 30 -9.50 7.00 -10.11
C GLY A 30 -9.72 5.97 -9.01
N VAL A 31 -8.71 5.19 -8.65
CA VAL A 31 -8.78 4.24 -7.53
C VAL A 31 -8.87 4.98 -6.20
N PHE A 32 -8.07 6.02 -6.00
CA PHE A 32 -8.13 6.84 -4.76
C PHE A 32 -9.45 7.58 -4.62
N GLU A 33 -9.96 8.18 -5.68
CA GLU A 33 -11.29 8.80 -5.69
C GLU A 33 -12.40 7.79 -5.35
N SER A 34 -12.30 6.59 -5.87
CA SER A 34 -13.21 5.49 -5.57
C SER A 34 -13.17 5.08 -4.10
N ALA A 35 -11.97 5.05 -3.49
CA ALA A 35 -11.81 4.80 -2.06
C ALA A 35 -12.45 5.90 -1.21
N GLU A 36 -12.17 7.15 -1.52
CA GLU A 36 -12.69 8.32 -0.79
C GLU A 36 -14.23 8.42 -0.84
N GLN A 37 -14.85 7.87 -1.87
CA GLN A 37 -16.31 7.80 -2.02
C GLN A 37 -16.93 6.51 -1.46
N ALA A 38 -16.11 5.54 -1.08
CA ALA A 38 -16.60 4.26 -0.57
C ALA A 38 -17.23 4.41 0.83
N SER A 39 -18.30 3.63 1.06
CA SER A 39 -18.90 3.54 2.39
C SER A 39 -17.87 3.01 3.40
N GLY A 40 -17.82 3.64 4.57
CA GLY A 40 -16.88 3.25 5.64
C GLY A 40 -15.45 3.73 5.46
N PHE A 41 -15.15 4.48 4.41
CA PHE A 41 -13.86 5.14 4.29
C PHE A 41 -13.71 6.24 5.34
N VAL A 42 -12.59 6.25 6.06
CA VAL A 42 -12.29 7.25 7.10
C VAL A 42 -11.21 8.22 6.65
N GLY A 43 -10.14 7.70 6.05
CA GLY A 43 -9.03 8.51 5.57
C GLY A 43 -7.91 7.67 4.97
N ARG A 44 -6.95 8.33 4.35
CA ARG A 44 -5.74 7.70 3.82
C ARG A 44 -4.53 8.62 3.95
N ALA A 45 -3.36 8.03 4.02
CA ALA A 45 -2.12 8.75 3.88
C ALA A 45 -1.91 9.18 2.42
N ASP A 46 -1.35 10.37 2.22
CA ASP A 46 -0.86 10.78 0.91
C ASP A 46 0.40 9.99 0.54
N SER A 47 0.58 9.74 -0.76
CA SER A 47 1.78 9.04 -1.21
C SER A 47 3.04 9.87 -0.97
N ALA A 48 4.16 9.18 -0.78
CA ALA A 48 5.48 9.75 -0.50
C ALA A 48 5.97 10.85 -1.47
N ARG A 49 5.27 11.06 -2.55
CA ARG A 49 5.70 11.94 -3.66
C ARG A 49 5.02 13.29 -3.68
N HIS A 50 4.13 13.56 -2.73
CA HIS A 50 3.43 14.85 -2.64
C HIS A 50 4.08 15.74 -1.58
N GLU A 51 4.41 16.96 -1.95
CA GLU A 51 4.82 17.97 -0.99
C GLU A 51 3.66 18.28 -0.02
N GLY A 52 3.95 18.41 1.26
CA GLY A 52 2.96 18.76 2.28
C GLY A 52 2.24 17.58 2.93
N GLN A 53 2.87 16.42 3.00
CA GLN A 53 2.31 15.25 3.67
C GLN A 53 1.94 15.52 5.12
N ASP A 54 0.83 14.95 5.52
CA ASP A 54 0.38 15.00 6.91
C ASP A 54 1.28 14.12 7.78
N ALA A 55 2.07 14.77 8.64
CA ALA A 55 3.00 14.13 9.57
C ALA A 55 2.32 13.13 10.53
N GLN A 56 1.00 13.19 10.67
CA GLN A 56 0.23 12.24 11.50
C GLN A 56 0.34 10.79 11.01
N TRP A 57 0.59 10.58 9.72
CA TRP A 57 0.75 9.27 9.11
C TRP A 57 2.19 8.71 9.16
N GLY A 58 3.14 9.44 9.75
CA GLY A 58 4.53 9.03 9.89
C GLY A 58 5.38 9.25 8.64
N ASP A 59 6.50 8.50 8.55
CA ASP A 59 7.45 8.62 7.45
C ASP A 59 6.99 7.83 6.21
N PRO A 60 6.62 8.52 5.12
CA PRO A 60 6.14 7.87 3.90
C PRO A 60 7.23 7.08 3.15
N LEU A 61 8.50 7.26 3.50
CA LEU A 61 9.62 6.51 2.94
C LEU A 61 9.89 5.19 3.67
N ALA A 62 9.16 4.92 4.77
CA ALA A 62 9.25 3.64 5.46
C ALA A 62 8.95 2.48 4.51
N THR A 63 9.73 1.42 4.58
CA THR A 63 9.58 0.23 3.74
C THR A 63 9.76 -1.04 4.57
N PRO A 64 9.05 -2.13 4.26
CA PRO A 64 9.27 -3.41 4.90
C PRO A 64 10.70 -3.92 4.69
N ARG A 65 11.29 -4.55 5.71
CA ARG A 65 12.69 -5.00 5.67
C ARG A 65 12.97 -6.07 4.62
N PHE A 66 12.01 -6.93 4.32
CA PHE A 66 12.15 -7.96 3.28
C PHE A 66 12.35 -7.36 1.87
N ASN A 67 12.01 -6.08 1.67
CA ASN A 67 12.23 -5.38 0.40
C ASN A 67 13.68 -4.90 0.20
N ALA A 68 14.53 -4.96 1.22
CA ALA A 68 15.90 -4.44 1.17
C ALA A 68 16.72 -5.02 0.01
N ARG A 69 16.65 -6.34 -0.22
CA ARG A 69 17.38 -7.01 -1.31
C ARG A 69 16.96 -6.53 -2.69
N GLN A 70 15.69 -6.27 -2.90
CA GLN A 70 15.19 -5.75 -4.17
C GLN A 70 15.62 -4.30 -4.39
N ARG A 71 15.62 -3.49 -3.33
CA ARG A 71 16.14 -2.12 -3.37
C ARG A 71 17.63 -2.10 -3.73
N ASP A 72 18.42 -2.95 -3.10
CA ASP A 72 19.88 -3.01 -3.35
C ASP A 72 20.17 -3.47 -4.79
N ALA A 73 19.44 -4.46 -5.31
CA ALA A 73 19.58 -4.92 -6.68
C ALA A 73 19.25 -3.85 -7.73
N ARG A 74 18.36 -2.91 -7.41
CA ARG A 74 17.97 -1.82 -8.31
C ARG A 74 18.93 -0.62 -8.29
N ARG A 75 19.70 -0.46 -7.21
CA ARG A 75 20.66 0.65 -7.08
C ARG A 75 21.79 0.63 -8.10
N ASP A 76 22.16 -0.54 -8.60
CA ASP A 76 23.31 -0.70 -9.50
C ASP A 76 23.00 -0.35 -10.95
N ASN A 77 21.76 -0.14 -11.33
CA ASN A 77 21.37 -0.11 -12.73
C ASN A 77 21.06 1.28 -13.32
N SER A 78 20.88 2.30 -12.49
CA SER A 78 20.73 3.67 -13.00
C SER A 78 20.88 4.71 -11.87
N PRO A 79 21.76 5.70 -12.01
CA PRO A 79 21.89 6.78 -11.04
C PRO A 79 20.69 7.75 -11.01
N GLU A 80 19.80 7.65 -11.98
CA GLU A 80 18.64 8.56 -12.13
C GLU A 80 17.34 8.03 -11.53
N VAL A 81 17.30 6.75 -11.12
CA VAL A 81 16.08 6.09 -10.61
C VAL A 81 16.30 5.67 -9.17
N SER A 82 15.54 6.28 -8.27
CA SER A 82 15.51 5.87 -6.86
C SER A 82 14.83 4.50 -6.70
N PRO A 83 15.27 3.65 -5.75
CA PRO A 83 14.53 2.44 -5.40
C PRO A 83 13.05 2.68 -5.09
N ASP A 84 12.72 3.84 -4.55
CA ASP A 84 11.34 4.25 -4.23
C ASP A 84 10.48 4.44 -5.47
N ASP A 85 11.08 4.66 -6.65
CA ASP A 85 10.37 4.79 -7.91
C ASP A 85 9.68 3.49 -8.39
N HIS A 86 9.96 2.37 -7.74
CA HIS A 86 9.34 1.07 -7.99
C HIS A 86 8.32 0.65 -6.93
N GLU A 87 8.17 1.38 -5.85
CA GLU A 87 7.30 1.00 -4.73
C GLU A 87 5.94 1.68 -4.82
N ALA A 88 4.89 0.91 -4.56
CA ALA A 88 3.52 1.38 -4.57
C ALA A 88 2.81 1.02 -3.25
N PRO A 89 3.19 1.63 -2.12
CA PRO A 89 2.50 1.44 -0.86
C PRO A 89 1.23 2.28 -0.78
N THR A 90 0.21 1.76 -0.10
CA THR A 90 -0.97 2.53 0.31
C THR A 90 -1.28 2.29 1.77
N LEU A 91 -1.74 3.31 2.48
CA LEU A 91 -2.16 3.21 3.87
C LEU A 91 -3.48 3.96 4.06
N SER A 92 -4.49 3.28 4.55
CA SER A 92 -5.84 3.82 4.70
C SER A 92 -6.51 3.33 5.98
N LEU A 93 -7.54 4.05 6.39
CA LEU A 93 -8.33 3.81 7.59
C LEU A 93 -9.80 3.69 7.22
N TRP A 94 -10.46 2.68 7.78
CA TRP A 94 -11.82 2.29 7.44
C TRP A 94 -12.66 2.01 8.69
N ASP A 95 -13.96 2.08 8.55
CA ASP A 95 -14.87 1.76 9.66
C ASP A 95 -14.80 0.27 10.05
N ASP A 96 -14.75 -0.60 9.06
CA ASP A 96 -14.79 -2.05 9.26
C ASP A 96 -14.21 -2.84 8.08
N LEU A 97 -14.13 -4.14 8.26
CA LEU A 97 -13.61 -5.08 7.27
C LEU A 97 -14.50 -5.19 6.03
N GLU A 98 -15.82 -5.10 6.20
CA GLU A 98 -16.76 -5.22 5.08
C GLU A 98 -16.58 -4.06 4.10
N SER A 99 -16.33 -2.87 4.61
CA SER A 99 -16.07 -1.67 3.80
C SER A 99 -14.79 -1.82 2.96
N VAL A 100 -13.71 -2.29 3.55
CA VAL A 100 -12.46 -2.57 2.83
C VAL A 100 -12.67 -3.66 1.78
N TYR A 101 -13.33 -4.74 2.16
CA TYR A 101 -13.59 -5.86 1.26
C TYR A 101 -14.42 -5.41 0.03
N ALA A 102 -15.47 -4.66 0.27
CA ALA A 102 -16.30 -4.12 -0.81
C ALA A 102 -15.50 -3.22 -1.76
N PHE A 103 -14.66 -2.33 -1.22
CA PHE A 103 -13.78 -1.48 -2.02
C PHE A 103 -12.75 -2.31 -2.81
N ALA A 104 -12.08 -3.26 -2.16
CA ALA A 104 -10.99 -4.01 -2.76
C ALA A 104 -11.43 -4.92 -3.91
N TYR A 105 -12.59 -5.54 -3.80
CA TYR A 105 -13.05 -6.58 -4.73
C TYR A 105 -14.17 -6.14 -5.69
N TYR A 106 -14.61 -4.89 -5.61
CA TYR A 106 -15.62 -4.35 -6.54
C TYR A 106 -15.14 -3.04 -7.20
N GLY A 107 -15.70 -2.72 -8.34
CA GLY A 107 -15.46 -1.45 -9.03
C GLY A 107 -14.05 -1.29 -9.60
N ARG A 108 -13.54 -0.07 -9.54
CA ARG A 108 -12.27 0.34 -10.16
C ARG A 108 -11.04 -0.35 -9.58
N HIS A 109 -11.03 -0.57 -8.26
CA HIS A 109 -9.93 -1.27 -7.62
C HIS A 109 -9.86 -2.74 -8.07
N ALA A 110 -11.00 -3.42 -8.14
CA ALA A 110 -11.07 -4.80 -8.63
C ALA A 110 -10.61 -4.93 -10.10
N GLU A 111 -10.91 -3.95 -10.94
CA GLU A 111 -10.43 -3.91 -12.33
C GLU A 111 -8.91 -3.78 -12.39
N ALA A 112 -8.34 -2.87 -11.59
CA ALA A 112 -6.89 -2.69 -11.50
C ALA A 112 -6.21 -3.96 -10.92
N LEU A 113 -6.81 -4.58 -9.92
CA LEU A 113 -6.30 -5.80 -9.29
C LEU A 113 -6.20 -6.98 -10.27
N LYS A 114 -7.12 -7.11 -11.21
CA LYS A 114 -7.07 -8.14 -12.27
C LYS A 114 -5.88 -7.98 -13.21
N LYS A 115 -5.37 -6.75 -13.34
CA LYS A 115 -4.24 -6.42 -14.21
C LYS A 115 -2.91 -6.31 -13.47
N ARG A 116 -2.87 -6.64 -12.19
CA ARG A 116 -1.67 -6.47 -11.36
C ARG A 116 -0.42 -7.16 -11.92
N GLU A 117 -0.60 -8.31 -12.56
CA GLU A 117 0.50 -9.08 -13.14
C GLU A 117 1.16 -8.39 -14.35
N ASP A 118 0.47 -7.42 -14.95
CA ASP A 118 1.01 -6.64 -16.06
C ASP A 118 2.08 -5.64 -15.58
N TRP A 119 2.05 -5.24 -14.31
CA TRP A 119 2.86 -4.14 -13.80
C TRP A 119 3.75 -4.49 -12.61
N PHE A 120 3.31 -5.42 -11.77
CA PHE A 120 3.97 -5.72 -10.50
C PHE A 120 4.79 -7.00 -10.55
N VAL A 121 5.93 -6.95 -9.86
CA VAL A 121 6.70 -8.15 -9.53
C VAL A 121 5.80 -9.10 -8.72
N LYS A 122 5.87 -10.41 -9.03
CA LYS A 122 5.18 -11.42 -8.21
C LYS A 122 5.73 -11.36 -6.79
N PRO A 123 4.89 -11.05 -5.79
CA PRO A 123 5.37 -10.88 -4.43
C PRO A 123 5.75 -12.21 -3.79
N GLU A 124 6.84 -12.21 -3.02
CA GLU A 124 7.25 -13.28 -2.11
C GLU A 124 6.80 -13.01 -0.67
N TRP A 125 5.97 -12.00 -0.47
CA TRP A 125 5.41 -11.54 0.80
C TRP A 125 3.90 -11.31 0.67
N PRO A 126 3.17 -11.17 1.80
CA PRO A 126 1.76 -10.80 1.76
C PRO A 126 1.56 -9.45 1.05
N SER A 127 0.58 -9.35 0.18
CA SER A 127 0.32 -8.14 -0.60
C SER A 127 -0.29 -7.02 0.24
N PHE A 128 -0.90 -7.36 1.36
CA PHE A 128 -1.52 -6.41 2.28
C PHE A 128 -1.57 -6.96 3.70
N VAL A 129 -1.80 -6.05 4.64
CA VAL A 129 -2.07 -6.36 6.04
C VAL A 129 -3.17 -5.43 6.56
N ALA A 130 -4.02 -5.98 7.41
CA ALA A 130 -5.02 -5.23 8.15
C ALA A 130 -4.81 -5.39 9.66
N TRP A 131 -5.18 -4.39 10.44
CA TRP A 131 -5.18 -4.43 11.90
C TRP A 131 -6.14 -3.41 12.48
N TRP A 132 -6.60 -3.67 13.69
CA TRP A 132 -7.49 -2.76 14.40
C TRP A 132 -6.70 -1.68 15.13
N VAL A 133 -7.15 -0.44 15.00
CA VAL A 133 -6.66 0.73 15.75
C VAL A 133 -7.78 1.32 16.59
N GLU A 134 -7.44 1.88 17.73
CA GLU A 134 -8.43 2.53 18.59
C GLU A 134 -9.00 3.79 17.94
N ASN A 135 -10.22 4.12 18.31
CA ASN A 135 -10.88 5.32 17.79
C ASN A 135 -10.06 6.58 18.10
N GLY A 136 -9.85 7.40 17.09
CA GLY A 136 -9.05 8.61 17.19
C GLY A 136 -7.55 8.42 16.96
N GLN A 137 -7.07 7.18 16.86
CA GLN A 137 -5.70 6.91 16.45
C GLN A 137 -5.55 6.86 14.93
N ILE A 138 -4.43 7.36 14.45
CA ILE A 138 -4.05 7.33 13.03
C ILE A 138 -2.88 6.35 12.88
N PRO A 139 -2.98 5.33 12.01
CA PRO A 139 -1.89 4.41 11.76
C PRO A 139 -0.73 5.12 11.05
N THR A 140 0.49 4.69 11.32
CA THR A 140 1.68 5.25 10.66
C THR A 140 2.27 4.30 9.63
N TRP A 141 3.05 4.84 8.70
CA TRP A 141 3.77 4.05 7.71
C TRP A 141 4.74 3.05 8.35
N GLU A 142 5.43 3.46 9.43
CA GLU A 142 6.34 2.60 10.18
C GLU A 142 5.61 1.43 10.85
N ASP A 143 4.46 1.71 11.47
CA ASP A 143 3.61 0.66 12.05
C ASP A 143 3.10 -0.30 10.97
N ALA A 144 2.66 0.23 9.83
CA ALA A 144 2.22 -0.56 8.70
C ALA A 144 3.30 -1.54 8.19
N CYS A 145 4.53 -1.05 8.02
CA CYS A 145 5.68 -1.90 7.63
C CYS A 145 5.93 -3.02 8.65
N SER A 146 5.93 -2.68 9.94
CA SER A 146 6.12 -3.65 11.03
C SER A 146 5.01 -4.71 11.06
N ARG A 147 3.76 -4.31 10.81
CA ARG A 147 2.61 -5.22 10.73
C ARG A 147 2.69 -6.16 9.54
N LEU A 148 3.09 -5.68 8.38
CA LEU A 148 3.29 -6.53 7.21
C LEU A 148 4.43 -7.54 7.42
N GLU A 149 5.53 -7.12 8.04
CA GLU A 149 6.63 -8.00 8.43
C GLU A 149 6.17 -9.08 9.43
N LEU A 150 5.36 -8.71 10.41
CA LEU A 150 4.78 -9.64 11.39
C LEU A 150 3.91 -10.69 10.70
N LEU A 151 3.02 -10.27 9.81
CA LEU A 151 2.20 -11.18 9.01
C LEU A 151 3.05 -12.13 8.15
N ASN A 152 4.10 -11.60 7.52
CA ASN A 152 5.02 -12.40 6.70
C ASN A 152 5.77 -13.46 7.51
N ASN A 153 6.18 -13.14 8.74
CA ASN A 153 7.01 -14.00 9.57
C ASN A 153 6.20 -15.03 10.39
N GLU A 154 5.03 -14.65 10.86
CA GLU A 154 4.24 -15.44 11.81
C GLU A 154 2.90 -15.94 11.27
N GLY A 155 2.47 -15.42 10.10
CA GLY A 155 1.11 -15.63 9.62
C GLY A 155 0.08 -14.75 10.34
N PRO A 156 -1.22 -14.94 10.05
CA PRO A 156 -2.28 -14.11 10.63
C PRO A 156 -2.34 -14.19 12.16
N THR A 157 -2.41 -13.02 12.79
CA THR A 157 -2.57 -12.84 14.23
C THR A 157 -3.62 -11.76 14.49
N PRO A 158 -4.12 -11.59 15.73
CA PRO A 158 -5.03 -10.48 16.07
C PRO A 158 -4.43 -9.08 15.84
N HIS A 159 -3.10 -8.98 15.70
CA HIS A 159 -2.37 -7.73 15.53
C HIS A 159 -1.97 -7.42 14.09
N ALA A 160 -2.03 -8.42 13.23
CA ALA A 160 -1.71 -8.29 11.80
C ALA A 160 -2.33 -9.48 11.06
N PHE A 161 -3.26 -9.22 10.15
CA PHE A 161 -3.98 -10.26 9.42
C PHE A 161 -4.29 -9.87 7.98
N ASP A 162 -4.62 -10.85 7.18
CA ASP A 162 -5.18 -10.74 5.83
C ASP A 162 -6.55 -11.41 5.74
N PHE A 163 -7.22 -11.30 4.59
CA PHE A 163 -8.56 -11.85 4.37
C PHE A 163 -8.80 -12.22 2.91
#